data_593f44e94b8edf64349a92757c025218
#
_entry.id   593f44e94b8edf64349a92757c025218
#
_cell.length_a   1.000
_cell.length_b   1.000
_cell.length_c   1.000
_cell.angle_alpha   90.00
_cell.angle_beta   90.00
_cell.angle_gamma   90.00
#
_symmetry.space_group_name_H-M   'P 1'
#
loop_
_entity.id
_entity.type
_entity.pdbx_description
1 polymer ?
#
loop_
_entity_poly.entity_id
_entity_poly.type
_entity_poly.pdbx_seq_one_letter_code
_entity_poly.pdbx_strand_id
1 'polypeptide(L)'
;MPAAFFVVRAIVTDPGKRAAFDRWYEREHVPDAVKAFGVSKAWRFWSLDDPSLHQAMYQFDDEAKLAAMLKGDALNQLVADFNRDWPDVRRSRETLVLAQEFAK
;
A
#
# COMPACT_ATOMS: atom_id res chain seq x y z
N MET A 1 19.22 11.65 3.10
CA MET A 1 18.75 10.34 3.57
C MET A 1 18.00 9.64 2.46
N PRO A 2 18.24 8.33 2.20
CA PRO A 2 17.51 7.64 1.14
C PRO A 2 16.04 7.46 1.52
N ALA A 3 15.20 7.51 0.50
CA ALA A 3 13.77 7.26 0.66
C ALA A 3 13.52 5.81 1.08
N ALA A 4 12.44 5.61 1.80
CA ALA A 4 11.99 4.28 2.22
C ALA A 4 10.56 4.08 1.76
N PHE A 5 10.17 2.83 1.54
CA PHE A 5 8.88 2.51 0.96
C PHE A 5 8.16 1.45 1.78
N PHE A 6 6.86 1.63 1.91
CA PHE A 6 5.96 0.63 2.47
C PHE A 6 5.16 0.03 1.31
N VAL A 7 5.25 -1.27 1.14
CA VAL A 7 4.61 -2.00 0.04
C VAL A 7 3.60 -2.98 0.62
N VAL A 8 2.37 -2.95 0.08
CA VAL A 8 1.33 -3.90 0.45
C VAL A 8 0.87 -4.63 -0.81
N ARG A 9 0.97 -5.95 -0.81
CA ARG A 9 0.49 -6.79 -1.90
C ARG A 9 -0.76 -7.52 -1.45
N ALA A 10 -1.75 -7.56 -2.31
CA ALA A 10 -3.04 -8.18 -2.03
C ALA A 10 -3.41 -9.13 -3.17
N ILE A 11 -3.97 -10.29 -2.81
CA ILE A 11 -4.41 -11.29 -3.79
C ILE A 11 -5.94 -11.30 -3.80
N VAL A 12 -6.52 -10.79 -4.88
CA VAL A 12 -7.98 -10.77 -5.09
C VAL A 12 -8.33 -11.94 -6.01
N THR A 13 -8.54 -13.10 -5.41
CA THR A 13 -8.73 -14.36 -6.17
C THR A 13 -10.03 -14.37 -6.97
N ASP A 14 -11.09 -13.74 -6.46
CA ASP A 14 -12.37 -13.68 -7.17
C ASP A 14 -12.33 -12.59 -8.24
N PRO A 15 -12.35 -12.95 -9.54
CA PRO A 15 -12.32 -11.95 -10.61
C PRO A 15 -13.48 -10.96 -10.54
N GLY A 16 -14.62 -11.39 -10.03
CA GLY A 16 -15.81 -10.54 -9.91
C GLY A 16 -15.67 -9.42 -8.88
N LYS A 17 -14.68 -9.50 -7.99
CA LYS A 17 -14.46 -8.50 -6.95
C LYS A 17 -13.37 -7.49 -7.31
N ARG A 18 -12.61 -7.71 -8.39
CA ARG A 18 -11.44 -6.89 -8.70
C ARG A 18 -11.78 -5.44 -9.03
N ALA A 19 -12.87 -5.22 -9.78
CA ALA A 19 -13.28 -3.86 -10.13
C ALA A 19 -13.71 -3.06 -8.89
N ALA A 20 -14.44 -3.68 -7.97
CA ALA A 20 -14.86 -3.03 -6.73
C ALA A 20 -13.65 -2.76 -5.82
N PHE A 21 -12.70 -3.70 -5.74
CA PHE A 21 -11.46 -3.55 -4.98
C PHE A 21 -10.63 -2.39 -5.52
N ASP A 22 -10.52 -2.30 -6.85
CA ASP A 22 -9.80 -1.21 -7.51
C ASP A 22 -10.39 0.15 -7.17
N ARG A 23 -11.71 0.29 -7.25
CA ARG A 23 -12.40 1.54 -6.92
C ARG A 23 -12.26 1.91 -5.44
N TRP A 24 -12.36 0.94 -4.55
CA TRP A 24 -12.23 1.16 -3.11
C TRP A 24 -10.84 1.67 -2.77
N TYR A 25 -9.81 1.05 -3.34
CA TYR A 25 -8.43 1.46 -3.13
C TYR A 25 -8.17 2.87 -3.66
N GLU A 26 -8.67 3.16 -4.86
CA GLU A 26 -8.48 4.45 -5.50
C GLU A 26 -9.19 5.58 -4.74
N ARG A 27 -10.43 5.34 -4.34
CA ARG A 27 -11.29 6.40 -3.81
C ARG A 27 -11.21 6.56 -2.30
N GLU A 28 -10.90 5.50 -1.59
CA GLU A 28 -10.94 5.49 -0.12
C GLU A 28 -9.60 5.15 0.50
N HIS A 29 -9.03 4.00 0.18
CA HIS A 29 -7.90 3.47 0.96
C HIS A 29 -6.59 4.22 0.73
N VAL A 30 -6.20 4.49 -0.52
CA VAL A 30 -4.98 5.27 -0.80
C VAL A 30 -5.12 6.70 -0.29
N PRO A 31 -6.23 7.44 -0.55
CA PRO A 31 -6.36 8.77 0.03
C PRO A 31 -6.30 8.78 1.55
N ASP A 32 -6.93 7.82 2.21
CA ASP A 32 -6.87 7.71 3.68
C ASP A 32 -5.45 7.42 4.15
N ALA A 33 -4.75 6.49 3.49
CA ALA A 33 -3.38 6.13 3.85
C ALA A 33 -2.42 7.29 3.64
N VAL A 34 -2.51 7.98 2.52
CA VAL A 34 -1.65 9.14 2.22
C VAL A 34 -1.81 10.20 3.31
N LYS A 35 -3.04 10.50 3.69
CA LYS A 35 -3.33 11.46 4.75
C LYS A 35 -2.82 10.99 6.10
N ALA A 36 -3.11 9.75 6.46
CA ALA A 36 -2.74 9.18 7.76
C ALA A 36 -1.22 9.05 7.92
N PHE A 37 -0.52 8.66 6.86
CA PHE A 37 0.94 8.48 6.88
C PHE A 37 1.70 9.80 6.70
N GLY A 38 1.04 10.83 6.18
CA GLY A 38 1.70 12.11 5.88
C GLY A 38 2.69 12.01 4.73
N VAL A 39 2.46 11.11 3.78
CA VAL A 39 3.32 10.95 2.61
C VAL A 39 2.80 11.78 1.43
N SER A 40 3.69 12.14 0.50
CA SER A 40 3.34 12.93 -0.67
C SER A 40 3.20 12.10 -1.94
N LYS A 41 3.67 10.86 -1.92
CA LYS A 41 3.63 10.00 -3.10
C LYS A 41 3.18 8.60 -2.72
N ALA A 42 2.28 8.07 -3.55
CA ALA A 42 1.81 6.70 -3.46
C ALA A 42 1.49 6.20 -4.86
N TRP A 43 1.61 4.90 -5.06
CA TRP A 43 1.36 4.25 -6.33
C TRP A 43 0.54 3.00 -6.12
N ARG A 44 -0.23 2.62 -7.14
CA ARG A 44 -0.92 1.34 -7.19
C ARG A 44 -0.61 0.64 -8.50
N PHE A 45 -0.55 -0.68 -8.44
CA PHE A 45 -0.24 -1.51 -9.59
C PHE A 45 -1.11 -2.75 -9.60
N TRP A 46 -1.52 -3.17 -10.79
CA TRP A 46 -2.02 -4.52 -11.02
C TRP A 46 -0.96 -5.27 -11.82
N SER A 47 -0.68 -6.51 -11.43
CA SER A 47 0.30 -7.33 -12.14
C SER A 47 -0.24 -7.70 -13.52
N LEU A 48 0.60 -7.57 -14.55
CA LEU A 48 0.26 -8.02 -15.89
C LEU A 48 0.34 -9.54 -16.02
N ASP A 49 1.17 -10.18 -15.17
CA ASP A 49 1.38 -11.62 -15.20
C ASP A 49 0.36 -12.38 -14.37
N ASP A 50 -0.09 -11.78 -13.26
CA ASP A 50 -1.06 -12.36 -12.34
C ASP A 50 -2.19 -11.35 -12.10
N PRO A 51 -3.32 -11.47 -12.79
CA PRO A 51 -4.42 -10.50 -12.67
C PRO A 51 -5.01 -10.38 -11.26
N SER A 52 -4.76 -11.36 -10.39
CA SER A 52 -5.25 -11.31 -9.00
C SER A 52 -4.38 -10.44 -8.09
N LEU A 53 -3.16 -10.13 -8.51
CA LEU A 53 -2.17 -9.45 -7.65
C LEU A 53 -2.24 -7.95 -7.82
N HIS A 54 -2.54 -7.26 -6.72
CA HIS A 54 -2.53 -5.80 -6.60
C HIS A 54 -1.39 -5.39 -5.68
N GLN A 55 -0.74 -4.26 -5.98
CA GLN A 55 0.31 -3.69 -5.13
C GLN A 55 0.05 -2.22 -4.89
N ALA A 56 0.12 -1.80 -3.63
CA ALA A 56 0.16 -0.40 -3.26
C ALA A 56 1.54 -0.09 -2.68
N MET A 57 2.06 1.11 -2.96
CA MET A 57 3.39 1.51 -2.51
C MET A 57 3.35 2.96 -2.05
N TYR A 58 3.92 3.23 -0.88
CA TYR A 58 3.93 4.55 -0.25
C TYR A 58 5.37 4.95 0.01
N GLN A 59 5.74 6.18 -0.38
CA GLN A 59 7.10 6.68 -0.19
C GLN A 59 7.21 7.54 1.06
N PHE A 60 8.19 7.23 1.89
CA PHE A 60 8.58 8.01 3.07
C PHE A 60 9.92 8.69 2.80
N ASP A 61 10.16 9.83 3.44
CA ASP A 61 11.39 10.60 3.23
C ASP A 61 12.63 9.81 3.63
N ASP A 62 12.51 8.97 4.68
CA ASP A 62 13.62 8.15 5.19
C ASP A 62 13.11 6.98 6.02
N GLU A 63 14.04 6.12 6.44
CA GLU A 63 13.72 4.93 7.24
C GLU A 63 13.10 5.29 8.60
N ALA A 64 13.51 6.39 9.20
CA ALA A 64 13.02 6.79 10.53
C ALA A 64 11.52 7.12 10.46
N LYS A 65 11.10 7.83 9.43
CA LYS A 65 9.69 8.15 9.24
C LYS A 65 8.85 6.91 8.95
N LEU A 66 9.38 5.98 8.16
CA LEU A 66 8.72 4.70 7.92
C LEU A 66 8.58 3.91 9.22
N ALA A 67 9.65 3.80 10.01
CA ALA A 67 9.63 3.09 11.29
C ALA A 67 8.60 3.69 12.24
N ALA A 68 8.51 5.02 12.31
CA ALA A 68 7.53 5.70 13.15
C ALA A 68 6.10 5.37 12.72
N MET A 69 5.82 5.34 11.42
CA MET A 69 4.52 4.96 10.90
C MET A 69 4.13 3.53 11.29
N LEU A 70 5.08 2.60 11.20
CA LEU A 70 4.81 1.19 11.51
C LEU A 70 4.42 0.97 12.99
N LYS A 71 4.80 1.88 13.87
CA LYS A 71 4.49 1.83 15.31
C LYS A 71 3.23 2.60 15.67
N GLY A 72 2.67 3.36 14.74
CA GLY A 72 1.57 4.28 15.02
C GLY A 72 0.19 3.64 14.90
N ASP A 73 -0.81 4.32 15.46
CA ASP A 73 -2.19 3.87 15.42
C ASP A 73 -2.81 4.00 14.03
N ALA A 74 -2.28 4.88 13.18
CA ALA A 74 -2.81 5.10 11.83
C ALA A 74 -2.78 3.82 11.00
N LEU A 75 -1.68 3.06 11.08
CA LEU A 75 -1.58 1.79 10.36
C LEU A 75 -2.61 0.79 10.89
N ASN A 76 -2.77 0.70 12.20
CA ASN A 76 -3.74 -0.22 12.81
C ASN A 76 -5.16 0.08 12.33
N GLN A 77 -5.52 1.35 12.21
CA GLN A 77 -6.84 1.74 11.72
C GLN A 77 -7.03 1.35 10.25
N LEU A 78 -6.03 1.55 9.42
CA LEU A 78 -6.09 1.18 8.00
C LEU A 78 -6.18 -0.34 7.82
N VAL A 79 -5.47 -1.11 8.66
CA VAL A 79 -5.56 -2.57 8.66
C VAL A 79 -6.97 -3.01 9.06
N ALA A 80 -7.55 -2.38 10.08
CA ALA A 80 -8.92 -2.67 10.52
C ALA A 80 -9.93 -2.39 9.42
N ASP A 81 -9.80 -1.26 8.72
CA ASP A 81 -10.68 -0.90 7.61
C ASP A 81 -10.59 -1.92 6.47
N PHE A 82 -9.37 -2.34 6.14
CA PHE A 82 -9.16 -3.36 5.11
C PHE A 82 -9.81 -4.69 5.50
N ASN A 83 -9.57 -5.15 6.72
CA ASN A 83 -10.12 -6.42 7.21
C ASN A 83 -11.64 -6.41 7.25
N ARG A 84 -12.23 -5.26 7.59
CA ARG A 84 -13.69 -5.09 7.62
C ARG A 84 -14.28 -5.21 6.21
N ASP A 85 -13.67 -4.53 5.23
CA ASP A 85 -14.24 -4.42 3.89
C ASP A 85 -13.84 -5.59 2.97
N TRP A 86 -12.66 -6.18 3.20
CA TRP A 86 -12.09 -7.22 2.33
C TRP A 86 -11.53 -8.40 3.15
N PRO A 87 -12.39 -9.09 3.94
CA PRO A 87 -11.90 -10.15 4.84
C PRO A 87 -11.32 -11.36 4.12
N ASP A 88 -11.70 -11.59 2.86
CA ASP A 88 -11.26 -12.76 2.08
C ASP A 88 -10.01 -12.50 1.25
N VAL A 89 -9.50 -11.27 1.26
CA VAL A 89 -8.32 -10.90 0.47
C VAL A 89 -7.06 -11.10 1.30
N ARG A 90 -6.16 -11.96 0.82
CA ARG A 90 -4.88 -12.20 1.49
C ARG A 90 -3.91 -11.07 1.17
N ARG A 91 -3.13 -10.69 2.18
CA ARG A 91 -2.15 -9.61 2.05
C ARG A 91 -0.79 -10.05 2.55
N SER A 92 0.22 -9.44 1.95
CA SER A 92 1.57 -9.43 2.49
C SER A 92 2.11 -8.01 2.40
N ARG A 93 3.10 -7.69 3.24
CA ARG A 93 3.71 -6.36 3.22
C ARG A 93 5.20 -6.45 3.33
N GLU A 94 5.87 -5.41 2.84
CA GLU A 94 7.31 -5.34 2.80
C GLU A 94 7.75 -3.90 2.96
N THR A 95 8.90 -3.71 3.58
CA THR A 95 9.54 -2.40 3.66
C THR A 95 10.81 -2.42 2.84
N LEU A 96 11.07 -1.33 2.11
CA LEU A 96 12.21 -1.20 1.21
C LEU A 96 12.94 0.09 1.50
N VAL A 97 14.25 0.10 1.30
CA VAL A 97 15.04 1.32 1.30
C VAL A 97 15.61 1.52 -0.10
N LEU A 98 15.57 2.78 -0.57
CA LEU A 98 16.11 3.10 -1.89
C LEU A 98 17.62 2.89 -1.88
N ALA A 99 18.10 1.99 -2.71
CA ALA A 99 19.54 1.74 -2.86
C ALA A 99 20.16 2.68 -3.88
N GLN A 100 19.45 2.93 -4.97
CA GLN A 100 19.94 3.78 -6.04
C GLN A 100 18.79 4.22 -6.93
N GLU A 101 18.83 5.46 -7.33
CA GLU A 101 17.96 5.97 -8.38
C GLU A 101 18.87 6.42 -9.53
N PHE A 102 18.59 5.94 -10.73
CA PHE A 102 19.26 6.38 -11.93
C PHE A 102 18.21 6.95 -12.88
N ALA A 103 18.36 8.21 -13.25
CA ALA A 103 17.49 8.87 -14.22
C ALA A 103 18.34 9.29 -15.42
N LYS A 104 17.88 8.92 -16.61
CA LYS A 104 18.61 9.19 -17.85
C LYS A 104 18.19 10.52 -18.47
#